data_19750a7d672598e2557157285e23e95c
#
_entry.id   19750a7d672598e2557157285e23e95c
#
_cell.length_a   1.000
_cell.length_b   1.000
_cell.length_c   1.000
_cell.angle_alpha   90.00
_cell.angle_beta   90.00
_cell.angle_gamma   90.00
#
_symmetry.space_group_name_H-M   'P 1'
#
loop_
_entity.id
_entity.type
_entity.pdbx_description
1 polymer ?
#
loop_
_entity_poly.entity_id
_entity_poly.type
_entity_poly.pdbx_seq_one_letter_code
_entity_poly.pdbx_strand_id
1 'polypeptide(L)'
;IHKESKIKVCVSGGLLNETQFRKLKQAGVTRVHNNLETSRQNFPNVCTTHTYEDKIAAIRAAWKAGIEVCSGGIMGLGETVEDRIDLALEVRKLGVKSMPVNLLNPIPGTPYEHNPVLTTEEMRRIVAVFRFLLPDAWIRLAGGRGLLPDKGRSCFTSGANAAISGDML
;
A
#
# COMPACT_ATOMS: atom_id res chain seq x y z
N ILE A 1 6.99 -23.50 2.94
CA ILE A 1 5.58 -23.06 2.90
C ILE A 1 4.85 -23.76 1.76
N HIS A 2 5.27 -23.60 0.48
CA HIS A 2 4.57 -24.19 -0.67
C HIS A 2 4.45 -25.73 -0.65
N LYS A 3 5.40 -26.44 -0.06
CA LYS A 3 5.34 -27.90 0.05
C LYS A 3 4.32 -28.39 1.08
N GLU A 4 3.95 -27.52 2.02
CA GLU A 4 3.13 -27.87 3.19
C GLU A 4 1.78 -27.16 3.21
N SER A 5 1.59 -26.14 2.37
CA SER A 5 0.38 -25.31 2.36
C SER A 5 0.04 -24.83 0.96
N LYS A 6 -1.27 -24.73 0.66
CA LYS A 6 -1.81 -24.12 -0.56
C LYS A 6 -1.93 -22.58 -0.46
N ILE A 7 -1.44 -21.98 0.63
CA ILE A 7 -1.54 -20.53 0.86
C ILE A 7 -0.64 -19.79 -0.14
N LYS A 8 -1.19 -18.74 -0.74
CA LYS A 8 -0.42 -17.84 -1.60
C LYS A 8 0.59 -17.04 -0.77
N VAL A 9 1.83 -16.97 -1.25
CA VAL A 9 2.92 -16.26 -0.55
C VAL A 9 3.07 -14.87 -1.12
N CYS A 10 2.99 -13.87 -0.25
CA CYS A 10 3.30 -12.47 -0.54
C CYS A 10 4.54 -12.06 0.25
N VAL A 11 5.50 -11.39 -0.40
CA VAL A 11 6.74 -10.94 0.24
C VAL A 11 6.95 -9.43 0.07
N SER A 12 7.59 -8.80 1.06
CA SER A 12 8.15 -7.47 0.97
C SER A 12 9.65 -7.59 0.73
N GLY A 13 10.11 -7.37 -0.50
CA GLY A 13 11.51 -7.58 -0.90
C GLY A 13 12.26 -6.28 -1.20
N GLY A 14 11.63 -5.13 -1.07
CA GLY A 14 12.23 -3.84 -1.43
C GLY A 14 12.40 -3.65 -2.94
N LEU A 15 13.48 -2.97 -3.33
CA LEU A 15 13.75 -2.55 -4.70
C LEU A 15 14.55 -3.63 -5.47
N LEU A 16 13.90 -4.75 -5.76
CA LEU A 16 14.52 -5.84 -6.50
C LEU A 16 14.43 -5.62 -8.01
N ASN A 17 15.42 -6.16 -8.74
CA ASN A 17 15.40 -6.22 -10.19
C ASN A 17 14.64 -7.45 -10.72
N GLU A 18 14.43 -7.50 -12.03
CA GLU A 18 13.68 -8.58 -12.69
C GLU A 18 14.28 -9.97 -12.42
N THR A 19 15.61 -10.11 -12.47
CA THR A 19 16.29 -11.40 -12.21
C THR A 19 16.01 -11.89 -10.79
N GLN A 20 16.04 -11.01 -9.82
CA GLN A 20 15.74 -11.34 -8.42
C GLN A 20 14.26 -11.72 -8.24
N PHE A 21 13.35 -10.98 -8.88
CA PHE A 21 11.93 -11.34 -8.87
C PHE A 21 11.67 -12.69 -9.55
N ARG A 22 12.35 -13.02 -10.66
CA ARG A 22 12.25 -14.35 -11.28
C ARG A 22 12.66 -15.48 -10.33
N LYS A 23 13.72 -15.28 -9.53
CA LYS A 23 14.10 -16.25 -8.49
C LYS A 23 13.01 -16.41 -7.42
N LEU A 24 12.40 -15.31 -6.98
CA LEU A 24 11.27 -15.37 -6.04
C LEU A 24 10.07 -16.11 -6.64
N LYS A 25 9.76 -15.88 -7.92
CA LYS A 25 8.70 -16.59 -8.66
C LYS A 25 8.96 -18.10 -8.68
N GLN A 26 10.19 -18.51 -9.01
CA GLN A 26 10.60 -19.91 -9.01
C GLN A 26 10.51 -20.56 -7.61
N ALA A 27 10.76 -19.79 -6.56
CA ALA A 27 10.59 -20.23 -5.17
C ALA A 27 9.11 -20.29 -4.73
N GLY A 28 8.17 -19.93 -5.60
CA GLY A 28 6.74 -20.02 -5.34
C GLY A 28 6.09 -18.74 -4.80
N VAL A 29 6.78 -17.61 -4.83
CA VAL A 29 6.17 -16.32 -4.49
C VAL A 29 5.15 -15.94 -5.58
N THR A 30 3.93 -15.62 -5.16
CA THR A 30 2.84 -15.26 -6.06
C THR A 30 2.59 -13.76 -6.11
N ARG A 31 2.96 -13.03 -5.05
CA ARG A 31 2.77 -11.59 -4.94
C ARG A 31 3.93 -10.93 -4.23
N VAL A 32 4.23 -9.68 -4.60
CA VAL A 32 5.13 -8.81 -3.84
C VAL A 32 4.38 -7.58 -3.36
N HIS A 33 4.75 -7.13 -2.16
CA HIS A 33 4.31 -5.86 -1.60
C HIS A 33 5.41 -4.82 -1.83
N ASN A 34 5.07 -3.74 -2.51
CA ASN A 34 5.96 -2.61 -2.75
C ASN A 34 5.13 -1.33 -2.87
N ASN A 35 4.93 -0.66 -1.74
CA ASN A 35 4.14 0.56 -1.68
C ASN A 35 4.83 1.72 -2.39
N LEU A 36 4.04 2.59 -3.01
CA LEU A 36 4.45 3.92 -3.46
C LEU A 36 4.54 4.90 -2.28
N GLU A 37 3.87 4.62 -1.19
CA GLU A 37 3.73 5.35 0.07
C GLU A 37 2.87 6.62 -0.05
N THR A 38 3.13 7.47 -1.04
CA THR A 38 2.45 8.74 -1.28
C THR A 38 2.45 9.08 -2.78
N SER A 39 2.07 10.30 -3.16
CA SER A 39 2.20 10.80 -4.54
C SER A 39 3.67 10.97 -4.95
N ARG A 40 3.91 11.06 -6.26
CA ARG A 40 5.23 11.39 -6.82
C ARG A 40 5.74 12.74 -6.32
N GLN A 41 4.85 13.73 -6.20
CA GLN A 41 5.20 15.07 -5.78
C GLN A 41 5.60 15.12 -4.31
N ASN A 42 4.87 14.40 -3.44
CA ASN A 42 5.15 14.37 -2.01
C ASN A 42 6.27 13.39 -1.62
N PHE A 43 6.62 12.42 -2.48
CA PHE A 43 7.59 11.37 -2.17
C PHE A 43 8.95 11.88 -1.67
N PRO A 44 9.56 12.96 -2.23
CA PRO A 44 10.82 13.49 -1.73
C PRO A 44 10.77 14.01 -0.28
N ASN A 45 9.58 14.38 0.20
CA ASN A 45 9.38 14.79 1.60
C ASN A 45 9.31 13.58 2.56
N VAL A 46 9.02 12.39 2.02
CA VAL A 46 8.82 11.15 2.79
C VAL A 46 10.06 10.27 2.78
N CYS A 47 10.78 10.22 1.66
CA CYS A 47 11.88 9.31 1.44
C CYS A 47 13.07 10.00 0.77
N THR A 48 14.25 9.89 1.38
CA THR A 48 15.50 10.46 0.88
C THR A 48 16.52 9.40 0.43
N THR A 49 16.23 8.11 0.64
CA THR A 49 17.17 7.01 0.38
C THR A 49 17.05 6.44 -1.04
N HIS A 50 15.94 6.67 -1.71
CA HIS A 50 15.67 6.25 -3.08
C HIS A 50 14.57 7.13 -3.69
N THR A 51 14.38 7.02 -4.99
CA THR A 51 13.46 7.84 -5.74
C THR A 51 12.09 7.15 -5.93
N TYR A 52 11.10 7.93 -6.29
CA TYR A 52 9.80 7.40 -6.71
C TYR A 52 9.92 6.50 -7.95
N GLU A 53 10.84 6.87 -8.87
CA GLU A 53 11.11 6.08 -10.08
C GLU A 53 11.71 4.71 -9.77
N ASP A 54 12.51 4.59 -8.72
CA ASP A 54 13.03 3.30 -8.27
C ASP A 54 11.89 2.38 -7.82
N LYS A 55 10.87 2.93 -7.14
CA LYS A 55 9.64 2.20 -6.80
C LYS A 55 8.90 1.72 -8.04
N ILE A 56 8.70 2.62 -9.01
CA ILE A 56 8.04 2.29 -10.29
C ILE A 56 8.82 1.22 -11.04
N ALA A 57 10.15 1.35 -11.11
CA ALA A 57 11.00 0.37 -11.78
C ALA A 57 10.90 -1.01 -11.14
N ALA A 58 10.91 -1.10 -9.81
CA ALA A 58 10.75 -2.37 -9.09
C ALA A 58 9.36 -3.00 -9.31
N ILE A 59 8.27 -2.20 -9.31
CA ILE A 59 6.92 -2.68 -9.63
C ILE A 59 6.87 -3.25 -11.05
N ARG A 60 7.43 -2.54 -12.02
CA ARG A 60 7.50 -3.00 -13.42
C ARG A 60 8.34 -4.28 -13.56
N ALA A 61 9.45 -4.37 -12.82
CA ALA A 61 10.30 -5.57 -12.81
C ALA A 61 9.57 -6.79 -12.23
N ALA A 62 8.75 -6.62 -11.19
CA ALA A 62 7.90 -7.67 -10.66
C ALA A 62 6.86 -8.17 -11.68
N TRP A 63 6.20 -7.24 -12.39
CA TRP A 63 5.27 -7.58 -13.47
C TRP A 63 5.95 -8.37 -14.60
N LYS A 64 7.13 -7.93 -15.05
CA LYS A 64 7.92 -8.66 -16.07
C LYS A 64 8.31 -10.06 -15.61
N ALA A 65 8.53 -10.26 -14.33
CA ALA A 65 8.79 -11.58 -13.74
C ALA A 65 7.53 -12.43 -13.56
N GLY A 66 6.34 -11.91 -13.88
CA GLY A 66 5.06 -12.61 -13.73
C GLY A 66 4.59 -12.75 -12.28
N ILE A 67 4.98 -11.82 -11.40
CA ILE A 67 4.56 -11.76 -10.01
C ILE A 67 3.51 -10.66 -9.87
N GLU A 68 2.40 -10.94 -9.19
CA GLU A 68 1.41 -9.93 -8.84
C GLU A 68 1.99 -8.87 -7.89
N VAL A 69 1.54 -7.63 -7.99
CA VAL A 69 1.98 -6.54 -7.11
C VAL A 69 0.82 -6.05 -6.26
N CYS A 70 1.15 -5.83 -4.98
CA CYS A 70 0.33 -5.10 -4.02
C CYS A 70 1.05 -3.76 -3.75
N SER A 71 0.42 -2.65 -4.07
CA SER A 71 1.00 -1.31 -3.90
C SER A 71 -0.05 -0.30 -3.52
N GLY A 72 0.24 0.53 -2.55
CA GLY A 72 -0.60 1.60 -2.02
C GLY A 72 0.25 2.59 -1.25
N GLY A 73 -0.28 3.11 -0.16
CA GLY A 73 0.42 4.15 0.60
C GLY A 73 -0.02 4.28 2.05
N ILE A 74 0.54 5.28 2.69
CA ILE A 74 0.26 5.66 4.08
C ILE A 74 -0.44 7.01 4.07
N MET A 75 -1.59 7.06 4.74
CA MET A 75 -2.39 8.28 4.90
C MET A 75 -2.02 8.95 6.22
N GLY A 76 -1.76 10.25 6.17
CA GLY A 76 -1.36 11.06 7.33
C GLY A 76 0.12 11.45 7.37
N LEU A 77 0.88 11.23 6.27
CA LEU A 77 2.29 11.64 6.14
C LEU A 77 2.48 13.15 5.90
N GLY A 78 1.41 13.94 5.93
CA GLY A 78 1.41 15.36 5.56
C GLY A 78 1.04 15.61 4.10
N GLU A 79 0.60 14.58 3.40
CA GLU A 79 0.11 14.65 2.03
C GLU A 79 -1.22 15.42 1.93
N THR A 80 -1.46 16.04 0.78
CA THR A 80 -2.72 16.71 0.46
C THR A 80 -3.78 15.72 -0.04
N VAL A 81 -4.99 16.21 -0.28
CA VAL A 81 -6.06 15.44 -0.92
C VAL A 81 -5.67 15.08 -2.36
N GLU A 82 -5.05 16.01 -3.06
CA GLU A 82 -4.55 15.83 -4.42
C GLU A 82 -3.49 14.74 -4.48
N ASP A 83 -2.57 14.72 -3.52
CA ASP A 83 -1.56 13.67 -3.40
C ASP A 83 -2.19 12.27 -3.26
N ARG A 84 -3.26 12.15 -2.48
CA ARG A 84 -3.99 10.88 -2.31
C ARG A 84 -4.65 10.43 -3.62
N ILE A 85 -5.23 11.37 -4.36
CA ILE A 85 -5.81 11.11 -5.68
C ILE A 85 -4.74 10.69 -6.67
N ASP A 86 -3.62 11.40 -6.73
CA ASP A 86 -2.49 11.10 -7.62
C ASP A 86 -1.88 9.73 -7.33
N LEU A 87 -1.74 9.37 -6.05
CA LEU A 87 -1.33 8.03 -5.65
C LEU A 87 -2.28 6.95 -6.22
N ALA A 88 -3.58 7.14 -6.09
CA ALA A 88 -4.56 6.17 -6.60
C ALA A 88 -4.54 6.08 -8.13
N LEU A 89 -4.38 7.21 -8.82
CA LEU A 89 -4.26 7.25 -10.28
C LEU A 89 -2.98 6.56 -10.77
N GLU A 90 -1.84 6.72 -10.08
CA GLU A 90 -0.62 6.02 -10.44
C GLU A 90 -0.75 4.50 -10.19
N VAL A 91 -1.35 4.08 -9.07
CA VAL A 91 -1.69 2.67 -8.78
C VAL A 91 -2.55 2.07 -9.91
N ARG A 92 -3.56 2.83 -10.38
CA ARG A 92 -4.41 2.45 -11.52
C ARG A 92 -3.60 2.31 -12.81
N LYS A 93 -2.77 3.31 -13.12
CA LYS A 93 -1.90 3.34 -14.31
C LYS A 93 -0.92 2.17 -14.36
N LEU A 94 -0.41 1.77 -13.20
CA LEU A 94 0.46 0.60 -13.05
C LEU A 94 -0.28 -0.73 -13.17
N GLY A 95 -1.61 -0.74 -13.27
CA GLY A 95 -2.41 -1.96 -13.35
C GLY A 95 -2.49 -2.75 -12.04
N VAL A 96 -2.13 -2.13 -10.92
CA VAL A 96 -2.17 -2.78 -9.60
C VAL A 96 -3.61 -3.02 -9.18
N LYS A 97 -3.93 -4.25 -8.79
CA LYS A 97 -5.28 -4.67 -8.37
C LYS A 97 -5.41 -4.91 -6.86
N SER A 98 -4.36 -4.65 -6.09
CA SER A 98 -4.39 -4.77 -4.63
C SER A 98 -3.71 -3.55 -4.02
N MET A 99 -4.52 -2.65 -3.48
CA MET A 99 -4.07 -1.39 -2.89
C MET A 99 -4.25 -1.42 -1.37
N PRO A 100 -3.17 -1.60 -0.58
CA PRO A 100 -3.22 -1.40 0.86
C PRO A 100 -3.32 0.10 1.17
N VAL A 101 -4.18 0.42 2.12
CA VAL A 101 -4.38 1.75 2.69
C VAL A 101 -3.96 1.66 4.15
N ASN A 102 -2.83 2.26 4.47
CA ASN A 102 -2.31 2.34 5.84
C ASN A 102 -2.68 3.70 6.44
N LEU A 103 -2.91 3.72 7.73
CA LEU A 103 -3.04 4.93 8.53
C LEU A 103 -1.74 5.14 9.30
N LEU A 104 -1.17 6.33 9.20
CA LEU A 104 0.03 6.68 9.97
C LEU A 104 -0.25 6.51 11.47
N ASN A 105 0.63 5.78 12.13
CA ASN A 105 0.72 5.74 13.58
C ASN A 105 1.89 6.64 14.01
N PRO A 106 1.64 7.85 14.53
CA PRO A 106 2.71 8.74 15.00
C PRO A 106 3.44 8.10 16.18
N ILE A 107 4.75 7.87 16.03
CA ILE A 107 5.59 7.27 17.04
C ILE A 107 6.56 8.32 17.55
N PRO A 108 6.68 8.52 18.90
CA PRO A 108 7.65 9.45 19.48
C PRO A 108 9.08 9.19 18.98
N GLY A 109 9.82 10.26 18.73
CA GLY A 109 11.20 10.21 18.21
C GLY A 109 11.30 10.00 16.70
N THR A 110 10.17 9.94 15.99
CA THR A 110 10.16 9.90 14.51
C THR A 110 9.84 11.26 13.90
N PRO A 111 10.20 11.53 12.62
CA PRO A 111 9.83 12.79 11.96
C PRO A 111 8.32 13.08 11.92
N TYR A 112 7.48 12.07 12.14
CA TYR A 112 6.03 12.15 12.06
C TYR A 112 5.34 12.11 13.43
N GLU A 113 6.07 12.21 14.54
CA GLU A 113 5.52 12.09 15.89
C GLU A 113 4.42 13.12 16.22
N HIS A 114 4.44 14.27 15.55
CA HIS A 114 3.47 15.35 15.75
C HIS A 114 2.38 15.39 14.68
N ASN A 115 2.37 14.47 13.72
CA ASN A 115 1.33 14.42 12.71
C ASN A 115 -0.01 14.03 13.36
N PRO A 116 -1.11 14.70 12.99
CA PRO A 116 -2.42 14.32 13.50
C PRO A 116 -2.83 12.95 12.97
N VAL A 117 -3.39 12.12 13.83
CA VAL A 117 -4.04 10.88 13.38
C VAL A 117 -5.32 11.24 12.65
N LEU A 118 -5.51 10.70 11.44
CA LEU A 118 -6.71 10.92 10.66
C LEU A 118 -7.94 10.34 11.36
N THR A 119 -9.03 11.06 11.26
CA THR A 119 -10.32 10.63 11.81
C THR A 119 -10.94 9.48 11.02
N THR A 120 -11.88 8.78 11.62
CA THR A 120 -12.67 7.73 10.93
C THR A 120 -13.36 8.30 9.68
N GLU A 121 -13.88 9.52 9.77
CA GLU A 121 -14.58 10.16 8.65
C GLU A 121 -13.63 10.48 7.48
N GLU A 122 -12.43 10.96 7.76
CA GLU A 122 -11.41 11.18 6.72
C GLU A 122 -11.02 9.87 6.06
N MET A 123 -10.77 8.81 6.83
CA MET A 123 -10.44 7.51 6.28
C MET A 123 -11.57 6.93 5.43
N ARG A 124 -12.82 7.10 5.83
CA ARG A 124 -13.99 6.72 5.02
C ARG A 124 -14.04 7.45 3.69
N ARG A 125 -13.79 8.77 3.69
CA ARG A 125 -13.74 9.60 2.46
C ARG A 125 -12.61 9.14 1.55
N ILE A 126 -11.40 8.91 2.07
CA ILE A 126 -10.27 8.41 1.31
C ILE A 126 -10.62 7.07 0.64
N VAL A 127 -11.16 6.14 1.40
CA VAL A 127 -11.55 4.82 0.89
C VAL A 127 -12.63 4.93 -0.18
N ALA A 128 -13.63 5.81 0.01
CA ALA A 128 -14.67 6.04 -0.98
C ALA A 128 -14.12 6.59 -2.30
N VAL A 129 -13.24 7.60 -2.23
CA VAL A 129 -12.56 8.16 -3.41
C VAL A 129 -11.73 7.09 -4.11
N PHE A 130 -10.95 6.30 -3.35
CA PHE A 130 -10.16 5.22 -3.91
C PHE A 130 -11.03 4.16 -4.60
N ARG A 131 -12.21 3.86 -4.06
CA ARG A 131 -13.16 2.94 -4.72
C ARG A 131 -13.65 3.47 -6.06
N PHE A 132 -13.95 4.77 -6.17
CA PHE A 132 -14.33 5.39 -7.45
C PHE A 132 -13.18 5.33 -8.46
N LEU A 133 -11.95 5.60 -8.04
CA LEU A 133 -10.78 5.59 -8.92
C LEU A 133 -10.33 4.17 -9.29
N LEU A 134 -10.56 3.20 -8.43
CA LEU A 134 -10.10 1.81 -8.53
C LEU A 134 -11.27 0.83 -8.36
N PRO A 135 -12.27 0.82 -9.27
CA PRO A 135 -13.50 0.06 -9.09
C PRO A 135 -13.27 -1.46 -8.96
N ASP A 136 -12.24 -1.98 -9.62
CA ASP A 136 -11.93 -3.42 -9.69
C ASP A 136 -10.86 -3.87 -8.69
N ALA A 137 -10.32 -2.96 -7.87
CA ALA A 137 -9.21 -3.29 -6.98
C ALA A 137 -9.67 -3.83 -5.63
N TRP A 138 -8.80 -4.59 -4.99
CA TRP A 138 -8.86 -4.88 -3.58
C TRP A 138 -8.33 -3.68 -2.81
N ILE A 139 -9.23 -2.83 -2.29
CA ILE A 139 -8.88 -1.76 -1.37
C ILE A 139 -8.80 -2.36 0.02
N ARG A 140 -7.59 -2.47 0.51
CA ARG A 140 -7.23 -3.29 1.66
C ARG A 140 -6.86 -2.40 2.84
N LEU A 141 -7.64 -2.41 3.91
CA LEU A 141 -7.23 -1.78 5.16
C LEU A 141 -6.03 -2.54 5.73
N ALA A 142 -4.99 -1.80 6.10
CA ALA A 142 -3.73 -2.38 6.54
C ALA A 142 -3.26 -1.76 7.86
N GLY A 143 -2.00 -1.44 8.02
CA GLY A 143 -1.44 -0.90 9.24
C GLY A 143 -2.14 0.36 9.75
N GLY A 144 -2.16 0.55 11.06
CA GLY A 144 -2.72 1.72 11.72
C GLY A 144 -4.24 1.74 11.89
N ARG A 145 -4.99 0.83 11.26
CA ARG A 145 -6.46 0.80 11.40
C ARG A 145 -6.92 0.62 12.86
N GLY A 146 -6.09 0.04 13.70
CA GLY A 146 -6.34 -0.10 15.13
C GLY A 146 -6.46 1.21 15.89
N LEU A 147 -5.95 2.33 15.33
CA LEU A 147 -6.08 3.67 15.90
C LEU A 147 -7.49 4.25 15.75
N LEU A 148 -8.28 3.72 14.81
CA LEU A 148 -9.65 4.14 14.62
C LEU A 148 -10.55 3.51 15.71
N PRO A 149 -11.52 4.26 16.28
CA PRO A 149 -12.41 3.76 17.34
C PRO A 149 -13.15 2.46 16.95
N ASP A 150 -13.52 2.33 15.68
CA ASP A 150 -14.23 1.17 15.12
C ASP A 150 -13.29 0.16 14.43
N LYS A 151 -11.97 0.33 14.57
CA LYS A 151 -10.92 -0.46 13.93
C LYS A 151 -11.06 -0.52 12.39
N GLY A 152 -11.58 0.55 11.81
CA GLY A 152 -11.81 0.68 10.36
C GLY A 152 -13.05 -0.04 9.85
N ARG A 153 -13.96 -0.50 10.70
CA ARG A 153 -15.16 -1.24 10.30
C ARG A 153 -16.04 -0.45 9.34
N SER A 154 -16.24 0.85 9.59
CA SER A 154 -17.04 1.72 8.73
C SER A 154 -16.42 1.97 7.35
N CYS A 155 -15.13 1.77 7.18
CA CYS A 155 -14.49 1.87 5.87
C CYS A 155 -14.99 0.80 4.88
N PHE A 156 -15.49 -0.34 5.36
CA PHE A 156 -16.07 -1.37 4.49
C PHE A 156 -17.38 -0.90 3.85
N THR A 157 -18.18 -0.08 4.55
CA THR A 157 -19.38 0.54 3.96
C THR A 157 -19.04 1.70 3.02
N SER A 158 -17.81 2.16 3.02
CA SER A 158 -17.30 3.23 2.16
C SER A 158 -16.50 2.72 0.95
N GLY A 159 -16.34 1.38 0.79
CA GLY A 159 -15.74 0.81 -0.40
C GLY A 159 -14.50 -0.05 -0.17
N ALA A 160 -13.97 -0.17 1.05
CA ALA A 160 -12.97 -1.19 1.36
C ALA A 160 -13.60 -2.58 1.19
N ASN A 161 -12.83 -3.55 0.70
CA ASN A 161 -13.30 -4.93 0.46
C ASN A 161 -12.30 -6.00 0.90
N ALA A 162 -11.24 -5.59 1.59
CA ALA A 162 -10.24 -6.47 2.17
C ALA A 162 -9.61 -5.82 3.42
N ALA A 163 -8.99 -6.64 4.25
CA ALA A 163 -8.16 -6.18 5.36
C ALA A 163 -6.96 -7.10 5.55
N ILE A 164 -5.89 -6.55 6.11
CA ILE A 164 -4.81 -7.34 6.70
C ILE A 164 -5.15 -7.54 8.18
N SER A 165 -4.96 -8.74 8.67
CA SER A 165 -5.17 -9.09 10.08
C SER A 165 -3.93 -9.77 10.62
N GLY A 166 -3.60 -9.47 11.86
CA GLY A 166 -2.45 -10.00 12.58
C GLY A 166 -2.27 -9.27 13.90
N ASP A 167 -1.42 -9.80 14.77
CA ASP A 167 -1.25 -9.30 16.13
C ASP A 167 -0.64 -7.89 16.22
N MET A 168 0.00 -7.43 15.15
CA MET A 168 0.66 -6.13 15.07
C MET A 168 -0.09 -5.10 14.21
N LEU A 169 -1.37 -5.34 13.92
CA LEU A 169 -2.15 -4.50 12.99
C LEU A 169 -3.42 -3.94 13.65
#